data_c807c45d38a24170f47f3d7052f34801
#
_entry.id   c807c45d38a24170f47f3d7052f34801
#
_cell.length_a   1.000
_cell.length_b   1.000
_cell.length_c   1.000
_cell.angle_alpha   90.00
_cell.angle_beta   90.00
_cell.angle_gamma   90.00
#
_symmetry.space_group_name_H-M   'P 1'
#
loop_
_entity.id
_entity.type
_entity.pdbx_description
1 polymer ?
#
loop_
_entity_poly.entity_id
_entity_poly.type
_entity_poly.pdbx_seq_one_letter_code
_entity_poly.pdbx_strand_id
1 'polypeptide(L)'
;MSTENVINNQRIAKNTFLLYLRTIFVLAVSLYTSRLVLKVLGVDDYGIYQVVGGMVTMFGILSNALSAAISRFITFELGSGKAERLKRLFSTSVVVQYVLAGIVFIIAEVVAIWFMETEMQLPKGREFAAKCVLHCSLFTFCVNLISIPYNACIIAHEHMKAFAYMSVVDVVLKLIACLGVMCIPIDKLISYSIFLAVISISIRILYWLYCKKHFEETRGSVAFDWCIFKEMLGFSGWSFLTNANGILNTQGVNMLINVFFGVTVNASRGISSQVESAVLQFVNNFTMAVNPQIIKSYAAGDIQGLYTLICRGAKFAYFAMFIMVLPLVCETPYMLSVWLTIVPPHTVIFVQLSLILGIFDCIGFSSYTACMATGRIRLYSITLAIIGALEFPLT
;
A
#
# COMPACT_ATOMS: atom_id res chain seq x y z
N MET A 1 11.48 -14.12 -31.44
CA MET A 1 11.45 -13.80 -30.00
C MET A 1 12.77 -14.28 -29.43
N SER A 2 13.59 -13.40 -28.86
CA SER A 2 14.85 -13.84 -28.27
C SER A 2 14.56 -14.73 -27.04
N THR A 3 15.42 -15.69 -26.78
CA THR A 3 15.33 -16.60 -25.62
C THR A 3 15.20 -15.84 -24.30
N GLU A 4 15.82 -14.69 -24.21
CA GLU A 4 15.78 -13.78 -23.06
C GLU A 4 14.36 -13.19 -22.81
N ASN A 5 13.65 -12.84 -23.87
CA ASN A 5 12.26 -12.37 -23.76
C ASN A 5 11.29 -13.46 -23.29
N VAL A 6 11.53 -14.72 -23.65
CA VAL A 6 10.72 -15.85 -23.20
C VAL A 6 10.94 -16.11 -21.71
N ILE A 7 12.19 -16.07 -21.24
CA ILE A 7 12.56 -16.25 -19.83
C ILE A 7 11.95 -15.12 -18.96
N ASN A 8 12.01 -13.87 -19.41
CA ASN A 8 11.40 -12.75 -18.71
C ASN A 8 9.87 -12.88 -18.60
N ASN A 9 9.20 -13.28 -19.68
CA ASN A 9 7.75 -13.48 -19.66
C ASN A 9 7.32 -14.60 -18.70
N GLN A 10 8.03 -15.73 -18.67
CA GLN A 10 7.77 -16.83 -17.73
C GLN A 10 7.99 -16.39 -16.28
N ARG A 11 9.01 -15.57 -16.03
CA ARG A 11 9.31 -15.03 -14.70
C ARG A 11 8.21 -14.08 -14.22
N ILE A 12 7.74 -13.16 -15.08
CA ILE A 12 6.61 -12.28 -14.80
C ILE A 12 5.35 -13.08 -14.49
N ALA A 13 4.99 -14.03 -15.35
CA ALA A 13 3.80 -14.86 -15.15
C ALA A 13 3.84 -15.65 -13.83
N LYS A 14 4.98 -16.25 -13.50
CA LYS A 14 5.18 -16.98 -12.23
C LYS A 14 5.08 -16.06 -11.01
N ASN A 15 5.70 -14.89 -11.08
CA ASN A 15 5.65 -13.91 -10.00
C ASN A 15 4.22 -13.39 -9.79
N THR A 16 3.51 -13.07 -10.87
CA THR A 16 2.11 -12.62 -10.84
C THR A 16 1.20 -13.69 -10.21
N PHE A 17 1.34 -14.96 -10.64
CA PHE A 17 0.56 -16.05 -10.08
C PHE A 17 0.78 -16.23 -8.57
N LEU A 18 2.03 -16.16 -8.12
CA LEU A 18 2.37 -16.22 -6.69
C LEU A 18 1.77 -15.05 -5.90
N LEU A 19 1.79 -13.84 -6.47
CA LEU A 19 1.18 -12.67 -5.84
C LEU A 19 -0.35 -12.78 -5.79
N TYR A 20 -0.99 -13.36 -6.78
CA TYR A 20 -2.43 -13.64 -6.74
C TYR A 20 -2.81 -14.63 -5.65
N LEU A 21 -2.13 -15.79 -5.59
CA LEU A 21 -2.35 -16.79 -4.53
C LEU A 21 -2.15 -16.17 -3.14
N ARG A 22 -1.06 -15.41 -2.97
CA ARG A 22 -0.80 -14.66 -1.73
C ARG A 22 -1.95 -13.73 -1.40
N THR A 23 -2.46 -12.96 -2.37
CA THR A 23 -3.52 -11.97 -2.12
C THR A 23 -4.82 -12.63 -1.71
N ILE A 24 -5.24 -13.71 -2.38
CA ILE A 24 -6.43 -14.47 -2.01
C ILE A 24 -6.29 -15.01 -0.58
N PHE A 25 -5.15 -15.61 -0.25
CA PHE A 25 -4.88 -16.14 1.08
C PHE A 25 -4.90 -15.04 2.15
N VAL A 26 -4.18 -13.94 1.92
CA VAL A 26 -4.11 -12.78 2.84
C VAL A 26 -5.49 -12.18 3.05
N LEU A 27 -6.29 -11.99 2.00
CA LEU A 27 -7.66 -11.49 2.11
C LEU A 27 -8.55 -12.42 2.93
N ALA A 28 -8.54 -13.71 2.64
CA ALA A 28 -9.35 -14.70 3.35
C ALA A 28 -9.01 -14.73 4.86
N VAL A 29 -7.72 -14.81 5.19
CA VAL A 29 -7.27 -14.82 6.58
C VAL A 29 -7.53 -13.48 7.27
N SER A 30 -7.35 -12.34 6.59
CA SER A 30 -7.61 -11.01 7.17
C SER A 30 -9.09 -10.81 7.47
N LEU A 31 -10.00 -11.22 6.57
CA LEU A 31 -11.44 -11.17 6.80
C LEU A 31 -11.87 -12.05 7.98
N TYR A 32 -11.30 -13.24 8.08
CA TYR A 32 -11.56 -14.12 9.21
C TYR A 32 -11.02 -13.51 10.52
N THR A 33 -9.80 -12.97 10.48
CA THR A 33 -9.15 -12.34 11.64
C THR A 33 -9.94 -11.12 12.13
N SER A 34 -10.42 -10.25 11.24
CA SER A 34 -11.20 -9.06 11.62
C SER A 34 -12.49 -9.44 12.35
N ARG A 35 -13.19 -10.48 11.88
CA ARG A 35 -14.38 -11.03 12.56
C ARG A 35 -14.01 -11.58 13.95
N LEU A 36 -12.88 -12.29 14.05
CA LEU A 36 -12.44 -12.87 15.31
C LEU A 36 -12.02 -11.79 16.31
N VAL A 37 -11.31 -10.75 15.86
CA VAL A 37 -10.91 -9.59 16.69
C VAL A 37 -12.15 -8.90 17.27
N LEU A 38 -13.17 -8.64 16.44
CA LEU A 38 -14.43 -8.05 16.90
C LEU A 38 -15.10 -8.93 17.99
N LYS A 39 -15.09 -10.25 17.81
CA LYS A 39 -15.65 -11.19 18.78
C LYS A 39 -14.86 -11.23 20.10
N VAL A 40 -13.53 -11.13 20.02
CA VAL A 40 -12.62 -11.23 21.18
C VAL A 40 -12.58 -9.94 21.98
N LEU A 41 -12.50 -8.80 21.31
CA LEU A 41 -12.43 -7.48 21.95
C LEU A 41 -13.81 -6.97 22.37
N GLY A 42 -14.87 -7.31 21.65
CA GLY A 42 -16.18 -6.68 21.77
C GLY A 42 -16.26 -5.38 20.98
N VAL A 43 -17.48 -4.79 20.91
CA VAL A 43 -17.78 -3.64 20.06
C VAL A 43 -17.01 -2.38 20.49
N ASP A 44 -16.97 -2.10 21.79
CA ASP A 44 -16.37 -0.87 22.34
C ASP A 44 -14.86 -0.84 22.14
N ASP A 45 -14.16 -1.92 22.52
CA ASP A 45 -12.71 -2.02 22.38
C ASP A 45 -12.28 -2.12 20.91
N TYR A 46 -13.05 -2.81 20.09
CA TYR A 46 -12.82 -2.83 18.65
C TYR A 46 -13.00 -1.44 18.05
N GLY A 47 -14.00 -0.67 18.51
CA GLY A 47 -14.20 0.73 18.12
C GLY A 47 -12.98 1.60 18.46
N ILE A 48 -12.46 1.50 19.69
CA ILE A 48 -11.24 2.22 20.10
C ILE A 48 -10.07 1.85 19.18
N TYR A 49 -9.84 0.55 18.95
CA TYR A 49 -8.77 0.06 18.07
C TYR A 49 -8.88 0.62 16.65
N GLN A 50 -10.09 0.67 16.08
CA GLN A 50 -10.32 1.17 14.72
C GLN A 50 -10.11 2.69 14.61
N VAL A 51 -10.59 3.47 15.58
CA VAL A 51 -10.41 4.93 15.56
C VAL A 51 -8.94 5.30 15.71
N VAL A 52 -8.26 4.70 16.70
CA VAL A 52 -6.83 4.96 16.95
C VAL A 52 -5.98 4.48 15.75
N GLY A 53 -6.25 3.28 15.23
CA GLY A 53 -5.59 2.77 14.03
C GLY A 53 -5.83 3.64 12.81
N GLY A 54 -7.06 4.17 12.64
CA GLY A 54 -7.42 5.11 11.58
C GLY A 54 -6.58 6.38 11.58
N MET A 55 -6.38 6.99 12.76
CA MET A 55 -5.50 8.17 12.89
C MET A 55 -4.07 7.87 12.42
N VAL A 56 -3.51 6.73 12.83
CA VAL A 56 -2.15 6.34 12.45
C VAL A 56 -2.03 6.09 10.95
N THR A 57 -3.06 5.53 10.31
CA THR A 57 -3.05 5.27 8.86
C THR A 57 -3.04 6.54 8.01
N MET A 58 -3.47 7.70 8.53
CA MET A 58 -3.36 8.98 7.81
C MET A 58 -1.92 9.34 7.46
N PHE A 59 -0.96 8.94 8.29
CA PHE A 59 0.47 9.12 7.97
C PHE A 59 0.96 8.20 6.85
N GLY A 60 0.14 7.24 6.41
CA GLY A 60 0.44 6.32 5.30
C GLY A 60 0.67 7.03 3.95
N ILE A 61 0.10 8.22 3.75
CA ILE A 61 0.31 9.04 2.53
C ILE A 61 1.81 9.31 2.34
N LEU A 62 2.47 9.73 3.41
CA LEU A 62 3.91 10.01 3.41
C LEU A 62 4.73 8.75 3.15
N SER A 63 4.34 7.65 3.80
CA SER A 63 4.95 6.32 3.62
C SER A 63 4.90 5.86 2.15
N ASN A 64 3.75 6.01 1.48
CA ASN A 64 3.56 5.58 0.10
C ASN A 64 4.44 6.38 -0.88
N ALA A 65 4.53 7.69 -0.73
CA ALA A 65 5.37 8.55 -1.58
C ALA A 65 6.86 8.18 -1.48
N LEU A 66 7.35 7.95 -0.26
CA LEU A 66 8.72 7.55 0.00
C LEU A 66 9.01 6.12 -0.47
N SER A 67 8.07 5.19 -0.26
CA SER A 67 8.20 3.82 -0.74
C SER A 67 8.35 3.77 -2.26
N ALA A 68 7.54 4.54 -2.99
CA ALA A 68 7.63 4.65 -4.44
C ALA A 68 9.00 5.19 -4.90
N ALA A 69 9.49 6.25 -4.23
CA ALA A 69 10.79 6.82 -4.52
C ALA A 69 11.93 5.82 -4.27
N ILE A 70 11.99 5.21 -3.10
CA ILE A 70 13.04 4.26 -2.72
C ILE A 70 13.02 3.05 -3.67
N SER A 71 11.85 2.49 -3.95
CA SER A 71 11.70 1.35 -4.87
C SER A 71 12.19 1.70 -6.28
N ARG A 72 11.83 2.88 -6.78
CA ARG A 72 12.32 3.36 -8.09
C ARG A 72 13.83 3.51 -8.12
N PHE A 73 14.43 4.19 -7.13
CA PHE A 73 15.88 4.44 -7.11
C PHE A 73 16.68 3.14 -6.98
N ILE A 74 16.28 2.22 -6.07
CA ILE A 74 16.96 0.93 -5.92
C ILE A 74 16.88 0.13 -7.23
N THR A 75 15.68 0.04 -7.84
CA THR A 75 15.47 -0.71 -9.08
C THR A 75 16.27 -0.11 -10.24
N PHE A 76 16.35 1.23 -10.34
CA PHE A 76 17.09 1.94 -11.38
C PHE A 76 18.60 1.69 -11.25
N GLU A 77 19.18 1.86 -10.04
CA GLU A 77 20.61 1.64 -9.84
C GLU A 77 20.98 0.16 -10.04
N LEU A 78 20.10 -0.75 -9.68
CA LEU A 78 20.27 -2.17 -9.96
C LEU A 78 20.29 -2.45 -11.48
N GLY A 79 19.38 -1.82 -12.25
CA GLY A 79 19.35 -1.93 -13.72
C GLY A 79 20.53 -1.26 -14.41
N SER A 80 21.07 -0.18 -13.83
CA SER A 80 22.26 0.52 -14.38
C SER A 80 23.59 -0.16 -14.04
N GLY A 81 23.61 -1.18 -13.19
CA GLY A 81 24.79 -1.93 -12.80
C GLY A 81 25.79 -1.18 -11.88
N LYS A 82 25.38 -0.06 -11.27
CA LYS A 82 26.24 0.77 -10.42
C LYS A 82 26.23 0.32 -8.95
N ALA A 83 26.89 -0.78 -8.65
CA ALA A 83 26.87 -1.42 -7.33
C ALA A 83 27.26 -0.49 -6.16
N GLU A 84 28.28 0.37 -6.31
CA GLU A 84 28.71 1.28 -5.24
C GLU A 84 27.67 2.39 -4.96
N ARG A 85 27.01 2.89 -5.99
CA ARG A 85 25.95 3.87 -5.82
C ARG A 85 24.71 3.23 -5.19
N LEU A 86 24.39 1.98 -5.56
CA LEU A 86 23.32 1.20 -4.97
C LEU A 86 23.51 1.00 -3.46
N LYS A 87 24.74 0.64 -3.01
CA LYS A 87 25.06 0.53 -1.58
C LYS A 87 24.86 1.83 -0.82
N ARG A 88 25.37 2.96 -1.37
CA ARG A 88 25.19 4.28 -0.75
C ARG A 88 23.72 4.69 -0.71
N LEU A 89 22.99 4.44 -1.79
CA LEU A 89 21.56 4.72 -1.89
C LEU A 89 20.74 3.93 -0.88
N PHE A 90 20.98 2.62 -0.76
CA PHE A 90 20.31 1.77 0.22
C PHE A 90 20.60 2.28 1.65
N SER A 91 21.87 2.53 1.98
CA SER A 91 22.27 3.04 3.30
C SER A 91 21.63 4.40 3.61
N THR A 92 21.68 5.35 2.66
CA THR A 92 21.00 6.67 2.79
C THR A 92 19.50 6.50 3.00
N SER A 93 18.85 5.60 2.25
CA SER A 93 17.42 5.32 2.40
C SER A 93 17.07 4.81 3.79
N VAL A 94 17.90 3.93 4.36
CA VAL A 94 17.71 3.41 5.72
C VAL A 94 17.82 4.53 6.75
N VAL A 95 18.86 5.39 6.66
CA VAL A 95 19.01 6.52 7.58
C VAL A 95 17.83 7.48 7.49
N VAL A 96 17.40 7.82 6.28
CA VAL A 96 16.24 8.71 6.06
C VAL A 96 15.00 8.14 6.71
N GLN A 97 14.77 6.83 6.59
CA GLN A 97 13.58 6.20 7.19
C GLN A 97 13.64 6.19 8.73
N TYR A 98 14.82 6.01 9.33
CA TYR A 98 14.96 6.14 10.79
C TYR A 98 14.67 7.56 11.28
N VAL A 99 15.24 8.57 10.60
CA VAL A 99 15.01 9.98 10.95
C VAL A 99 13.53 10.33 10.76
N LEU A 100 12.94 9.92 9.65
CA LEU A 100 11.53 10.16 9.37
C LEU A 100 10.61 9.47 10.38
N ALA A 101 10.90 8.20 10.73
CA ALA A 101 10.14 7.48 11.75
C ALA A 101 10.18 8.22 13.10
N GLY A 102 11.34 8.77 13.50
CA GLY A 102 11.46 9.59 14.70
C GLY A 102 10.64 10.87 14.62
N ILE A 103 10.70 11.61 13.51
CA ILE A 103 9.92 12.84 13.31
C ILE A 103 8.42 12.55 13.33
N VAL A 104 7.97 11.53 12.57
CA VAL A 104 6.56 11.14 12.52
C VAL A 104 6.09 10.66 13.89
N PHE A 105 6.90 9.89 14.62
CA PHE A 105 6.55 9.44 15.99
C PHE A 105 6.28 10.64 16.89
N ILE A 106 7.18 11.63 16.94
CA ILE A 106 7.02 12.82 17.79
C ILE A 106 5.78 13.64 17.41
N ILE A 107 5.61 13.90 16.10
CA ILE A 107 4.46 14.70 15.63
C ILE A 107 3.14 13.95 15.87
N ALA A 108 3.11 12.66 15.52
CA ALA A 108 1.91 11.85 15.66
C ALA A 108 1.53 11.65 17.15
N GLU A 109 2.50 11.51 18.03
CA GLU A 109 2.29 11.41 19.47
C GLU A 109 1.60 12.67 20.02
N VAL A 110 2.13 13.86 19.70
CA VAL A 110 1.57 15.15 20.13
C VAL A 110 0.15 15.33 19.59
N VAL A 111 -0.05 15.12 18.28
CA VAL A 111 -1.36 15.30 17.63
C VAL A 111 -2.39 14.30 18.15
N ALA A 112 -2.00 13.04 18.30
CA ALA A 112 -2.93 12.00 18.70
C ALA A 112 -3.31 12.09 20.19
N ILE A 113 -2.38 12.47 21.08
CA ILE A 113 -2.71 12.72 22.49
C ILE A 113 -3.66 13.92 22.59
N TRP A 114 -3.35 15.02 21.91
CA TRP A 114 -4.23 16.20 21.86
C TRP A 114 -5.65 15.81 21.40
N PHE A 115 -5.76 15.06 20.30
CA PHE A 115 -7.06 14.64 19.77
C PHE A 115 -7.82 13.72 20.73
N MET A 116 -7.12 12.78 21.39
CA MET A 116 -7.72 11.87 22.37
C MET A 116 -8.27 12.61 23.60
N GLU A 117 -7.60 13.69 24.03
CA GLU A 117 -8.00 14.46 25.21
C GLU A 117 -9.09 15.49 24.91
N THR A 118 -9.19 16.00 23.67
CA THR A 118 -10.13 17.09 23.32
C THR A 118 -11.38 16.58 22.61
N GLU A 119 -11.25 15.66 21.66
CA GLU A 119 -12.32 15.33 20.72
C GLU A 119 -12.86 13.90 20.87
N MET A 120 -12.08 12.99 21.42
CA MET A 120 -12.45 11.58 21.44
C MET A 120 -13.34 11.25 22.66
N GLN A 121 -14.55 10.78 22.38
CA GLN A 121 -15.44 10.25 23.41
C GLN A 121 -15.06 8.80 23.72
N LEU A 122 -14.29 8.59 24.77
CA LEU A 122 -13.89 7.27 25.24
C LEU A 122 -14.89 6.72 26.27
N PRO A 123 -15.18 5.42 26.26
CA PRO A 123 -15.90 4.76 27.33
C PRO A 123 -15.16 4.94 28.66
N LYS A 124 -15.91 5.19 29.74
CA LYS A 124 -15.33 5.40 31.10
C LYS A 124 -14.42 4.23 31.52
N GLY A 125 -13.20 4.55 31.95
CA GLY A 125 -12.22 3.55 32.39
C GLY A 125 -11.40 2.89 31.29
N ARG A 126 -11.57 3.27 29.99
CA ARG A 126 -10.78 2.74 28.87
C ARG A 126 -9.68 3.68 28.36
N GLU A 127 -9.50 4.84 29.01
CA GLU A 127 -8.52 5.86 28.60
C GLU A 127 -7.09 5.32 28.58
N PHE A 128 -6.70 4.56 29.61
CA PHE A 128 -5.37 3.95 29.67
C PHE A 128 -5.16 2.93 28.54
N ALA A 129 -6.15 2.07 28.28
CA ALA A 129 -6.08 1.09 27.21
C ALA A 129 -5.97 1.77 25.84
N ALA A 130 -6.74 2.84 25.59
CA ALA A 130 -6.68 3.61 24.36
C ALA A 130 -5.30 4.28 24.14
N LYS A 131 -4.68 4.84 25.20
CA LYS A 131 -3.31 5.36 25.16
C LYS A 131 -2.29 4.26 24.81
N CYS A 132 -2.39 3.09 25.42
CA CYS A 132 -1.53 1.95 25.09
C CYS A 132 -1.67 1.52 23.63
N VAL A 133 -2.91 1.45 23.11
CA VAL A 133 -3.16 1.13 21.68
C VAL A 133 -2.52 2.17 20.77
N LEU A 134 -2.62 3.45 21.13
CA LEU A 134 -2.00 4.54 20.37
C LEU A 134 -0.49 4.36 20.26
N HIS A 135 0.19 4.23 21.40
CA HIS A 135 1.65 4.06 21.42
C HIS A 135 2.10 2.82 20.66
N CYS A 136 1.42 1.68 20.83
CA CYS A 136 1.71 0.45 20.10
C CYS A 136 1.46 0.61 18.60
N SER A 137 0.40 1.30 18.19
CA SER A 137 0.08 1.54 16.78
C SER A 137 1.08 2.47 16.11
N LEU A 138 1.47 3.56 16.77
CA LEU A 138 2.51 4.48 16.29
C LEU A 138 3.86 3.78 16.18
N PHE A 139 4.22 2.99 17.20
CA PHE A 139 5.44 2.19 17.17
C PHE A 139 5.43 1.19 15.99
N THR A 140 4.33 0.46 15.81
CA THR A 140 4.14 -0.46 14.67
C THR A 140 4.29 0.27 13.34
N PHE A 141 3.71 1.45 13.20
CA PHE A 141 3.82 2.27 12.00
C PHE A 141 5.29 2.68 11.74
N CYS A 142 6.02 3.12 12.75
CA CYS A 142 7.44 3.47 12.64
C CYS A 142 8.31 2.27 12.22
N VAL A 143 8.06 1.09 12.79
CA VAL A 143 8.73 -0.16 12.39
C VAL A 143 8.46 -0.49 10.91
N ASN A 144 7.22 -0.28 10.45
CA ASN A 144 6.85 -0.46 9.04
C ASN A 144 7.56 0.55 8.13
N LEU A 145 7.66 1.83 8.52
CA LEU A 145 8.46 2.84 7.80
C LEU A 145 9.91 2.40 7.60
N ILE A 146 10.57 1.96 8.68
CA ILE A 146 11.96 1.49 8.64
C ILE A 146 12.11 0.23 7.77
N SER A 147 11.03 -0.52 7.54
CA SER A 147 11.04 -1.73 6.71
C SER A 147 10.99 -1.44 5.20
N ILE A 148 10.59 -0.22 4.79
CA ILE A 148 10.40 0.15 3.37
C ILE A 148 11.64 -0.13 2.49
N PRO A 149 12.89 0.28 2.85
CA PRO A 149 14.05 0.02 2.00
C PRO A 149 14.32 -1.47 1.76
N TYR A 150 14.09 -2.30 2.77
CA TYR A 150 14.28 -3.75 2.66
C TYR A 150 13.23 -4.40 1.78
N ASN A 151 11.98 -3.97 1.93
CA ASN A 151 10.88 -4.42 1.07
C ASN A 151 11.12 -3.99 -0.39
N ALA A 152 11.50 -2.75 -0.62
CA ALA A 152 11.86 -2.22 -1.94
C ALA A 152 13.01 -3.00 -2.59
N CYS A 153 14.02 -3.40 -1.80
CA CYS A 153 15.14 -4.21 -2.27
C CYS A 153 14.69 -5.61 -2.73
N ILE A 154 13.82 -6.29 -1.97
CA ILE A 154 13.26 -7.61 -2.34
C ILE A 154 12.47 -7.52 -3.64
N ILE A 155 11.66 -6.47 -3.80
CA ILE A 155 10.86 -6.25 -5.01
C ILE A 155 11.77 -5.91 -6.20
N ALA A 156 12.77 -5.05 -6.01
CA ALA A 156 13.71 -4.64 -7.07
C ALA A 156 14.53 -5.82 -7.60
N HIS A 157 14.92 -6.76 -6.74
CA HIS A 157 15.55 -8.02 -7.13
C HIS A 157 14.56 -9.07 -7.63
N GLU A 158 13.26 -8.75 -7.67
CA GLU A 158 12.19 -9.66 -8.12
C GLU A 158 12.07 -10.96 -7.30
N HIS A 159 12.47 -10.93 -6.03
CA HIS A 159 12.34 -12.06 -5.12
C HIS A 159 10.88 -12.18 -4.59
N MET A 160 9.89 -12.23 -5.51
CA MET A 160 8.46 -12.21 -5.18
C MET A 160 8.01 -13.38 -4.30
N LYS A 161 8.71 -14.51 -4.35
CA LYS A 161 8.47 -15.64 -3.44
C LYS A 161 8.72 -15.23 -1.98
N ALA A 162 9.86 -14.59 -1.70
CA ALA A 162 10.19 -14.15 -0.34
C ALA A 162 9.18 -13.13 0.16
N PHE A 163 8.81 -12.15 -0.68
CA PHE A 163 7.77 -11.19 -0.38
C PHE A 163 6.43 -11.85 -0.05
N ALA A 164 6.01 -12.83 -0.86
CA ALA A 164 4.77 -13.57 -0.64
C ALA A 164 4.79 -14.35 0.68
N TYR A 165 5.86 -15.09 0.96
CA TYR A 165 6.00 -15.83 2.22
C TYR A 165 5.98 -14.93 3.44
N MET A 166 6.72 -13.82 3.42
CA MET A 166 6.73 -12.88 4.55
C MET A 166 5.35 -12.27 4.81
N SER A 167 4.60 -11.95 3.74
CA SER A 167 3.23 -11.46 3.86
C SER A 167 2.27 -12.50 4.43
N VAL A 168 2.42 -13.76 4.05
CA VAL A 168 1.63 -14.88 4.61
C VAL A 168 1.96 -15.08 6.09
N VAL A 169 3.25 -15.07 6.45
CA VAL A 169 3.69 -15.18 7.84
C VAL A 169 3.13 -14.05 8.68
N ASP A 170 3.14 -12.80 8.19
CA ASP A 170 2.57 -11.65 8.89
C ASP A 170 1.09 -11.84 9.23
N VAL A 171 0.30 -12.25 8.25
CA VAL A 171 -1.16 -12.43 8.43
C VAL A 171 -1.47 -13.62 9.33
N VAL A 172 -0.73 -14.72 9.22
CA VAL A 172 -0.89 -15.89 10.09
C VAL A 172 -0.50 -15.56 11.53
N LEU A 173 0.59 -14.82 11.75
CA LEU A 173 0.99 -14.38 13.09
C LEU A 173 -0.07 -13.47 13.71
N LYS A 174 -0.70 -12.58 12.95
CA LYS A 174 -1.81 -11.72 13.42
C LYS A 174 -3.04 -12.56 13.83
N LEU A 175 -3.35 -13.61 13.08
CA LEU A 175 -4.40 -14.55 13.45
C LEU A 175 -4.04 -15.30 14.76
N ILE A 176 -2.82 -15.81 14.86
CA ILE A 176 -2.32 -16.49 16.09
C ILE A 176 -2.36 -15.54 17.28
N ALA A 177 -1.95 -14.28 17.10
CA ALA A 177 -2.03 -13.26 18.16
C ALA A 177 -3.46 -13.05 18.65
N CYS A 178 -4.42 -12.96 17.73
CA CYS A 178 -5.83 -12.81 18.08
C CYS A 178 -6.34 -14.02 18.90
N LEU A 179 -5.98 -15.24 18.51
CA LEU A 179 -6.31 -16.45 19.26
C LEU A 179 -5.59 -16.49 20.62
N GLY A 180 -4.32 -16.07 20.67
CA GLY A 180 -3.53 -16.02 21.90
C GLY A 180 -4.10 -15.07 22.95
N VAL A 181 -4.66 -13.94 22.54
CA VAL A 181 -5.33 -12.99 23.44
C VAL A 181 -6.50 -13.62 24.18
N MET A 182 -7.18 -14.61 23.59
CA MET A 182 -8.28 -15.31 24.27
C MET A 182 -7.85 -16.09 25.51
N CYS A 183 -6.58 -16.50 25.57
CA CYS A 183 -6.01 -17.32 26.65
C CYS A 183 -5.36 -16.48 27.77
N ILE A 184 -5.23 -15.15 27.58
CA ILE A 184 -4.50 -14.29 28.51
C ILE A 184 -5.49 -13.60 29.47
N PRO A 185 -5.23 -13.61 30.80
CA PRO A 185 -6.11 -12.98 31.80
C PRO A 185 -5.94 -11.46 31.93
N ILE A 186 -5.15 -10.84 31.04
CA ILE A 186 -4.89 -9.38 31.00
C ILE A 186 -5.89 -8.72 30.06
N ASP A 187 -5.99 -7.39 30.12
CA ASP A 187 -6.82 -6.60 29.21
C ASP A 187 -6.58 -6.98 27.74
N LYS A 188 -7.64 -7.41 27.07
CA LYS A 188 -7.56 -7.99 25.72
C LYS A 188 -7.09 -6.96 24.67
N LEU A 189 -7.53 -5.70 24.81
CA LEU A 189 -7.19 -4.64 23.89
C LEU A 189 -5.70 -4.29 23.96
N ILE A 190 -5.17 -4.17 25.19
CA ILE A 190 -3.74 -3.90 25.44
C ILE A 190 -2.91 -5.08 24.95
N SER A 191 -3.28 -6.31 25.30
CA SER A 191 -2.55 -7.52 24.89
C SER A 191 -2.49 -7.66 23.37
N TYR A 192 -3.60 -7.39 22.67
CA TYR A 192 -3.67 -7.45 21.21
C TYR A 192 -2.75 -6.41 20.55
N SER A 193 -2.77 -5.17 21.04
CA SER A 193 -1.91 -4.11 20.49
C SER A 193 -0.43 -4.39 20.69
N ILE A 194 -0.03 -4.94 21.84
CA ILE A 194 1.35 -5.37 22.12
C ILE A 194 1.76 -6.51 21.18
N PHE A 195 0.90 -7.51 20.97
CA PHE A 195 1.22 -8.59 20.02
C PHE A 195 1.41 -8.08 18.61
N LEU A 196 0.58 -7.13 18.13
CA LEU A 196 0.78 -6.52 16.82
C LEU A 196 2.13 -5.79 16.72
N ALA A 197 2.54 -5.09 17.77
CA ALA A 197 3.85 -4.44 17.83
C ALA A 197 5.00 -5.47 17.78
N VAL A 198 4.91 -6.56 18.53
CA VAL A 198 5.90 -7.66 18.52
C VAL A 198 5.97 -8.34 17.16
N ILE A 199 4.81 -8.58 16.51
CA ILE A 199 4.76 -9.15 15.14
C ILE A 199 5.44 -8.22 14.14
N SER A 200 5.19 -6.91 14.22
CA SER A 200 5.84 -5.95 13.30
C SER A 200 7.36 -5.96 13.44
N ILE A 201 7.89 -6.05 14.67
CA ILE A 201 9.33 -6.22 14.92
C ILE A 201 9.82 -7.53 14.33
N SER A 202 9.12 -8.63 14.55
CA SER A 202 9.51 -9.96 14.06
C SER A 202 9.59 -9.99 12.53
N ILE A 203 8.58 -9.44 11.86
CA ILE A 203 8.55 -9.30 10.40
C ILE A 203 9.69 -8.38 9.92
N ARG A 204 9.95 -7.27 10.62
CA ARG A 204 11.08 -6.39 10.30
C ARG A 204 12.43 -7.11 10.38
N ILE A 205 12.62 -7.92 11.42
CA ILE A 205 13.83 -8.73 11.59
C ILE A 205 13.95 -9.76 10.45
N LEU A 206 12.85 -10.42 10.06
CA LEU A 206 12.84 -11.35 8.92
C LEU A 206 13.24 -10.67 7.61
N TYR A 207 12.71 -9.49 7.31
CA TYR A 207 13.11 -8.69 6.14
C TYR A 207 14.61 -8.36 6.18
N TRP A 208 15.10 -7.89 7.33
CA TRP A 208 16.51 -7.54 7.52
C TRP A 208 17.43 -8.76 7.33
N LEU A 209 17.14 -9.87 7.99
CA LEU A 209 17.92 -11.12 7.87
C LEU A 209 17.96 -11.63 6.44
N TYR A 210 16.79 -11.62 5.77
CA TYR A 210 16.69 -12.06 4.39
C TYR A 210 17.54 -11.21 3.46
N CYS A 211 17.39 -9.89 3.53
CA CYS A 211 18.15 -8.95 2.71
C CYS A 211 19.64 -9.07 2.97
N LYS A 212 20.08 -9.08 4.23
CA LYS A 212 21.49 -9.23 4.61
C LYS A 212 22.10 -10.53 4.09
N LYS A 213 21.30 -11.60 3.98
CA LYS A 213 21.77 -12.88 3.45
C LYS A 213 21.94 -12.89 1.92
N HIS A 214 21.02 -12.25 1.19
CA HIS A 214 20.89 -12.40 -0.26
C HIS A 214 21.41 -11.21 -1.07
N PHE A 215 21.52 -10.02 -0.49
CA PHE A 215 21.85 -8.78 -1.21
C PHE A 215 23.08 -8.11 -0.61
N GLU A 216 24.10 -7.88 -1.46
CA GLU A 216 25.38 -7.31 -1.03
C GLU A 216 25.28 -5.85 -0.58
N GLU A 217 24.40 -5.07 -1.22
CA GLU A 217 24.17 -3.66 -0.90
C GLU A 217 23.65 -3.44 0.52
N THR A 218 23.06 -4.48 1.13
CA THR A 218 22.51 -4.41 2.49
C THR A 218 23.54 -4.73 3.58
N ARG A 219 24.74 -5.17 3.21
CA ARG A 219 25.82 -5.58 4.15
C ARG A 219 26.80 -4.46 4.48
N GLY A 220 26.71 -3.31 3.79
CA GLY A 220 27.63 -2.18 3.97
C GLY A 220 27.47 -1.47 5.32
N SER A 221 28.47 -0.65 5.67
CA SER A 221 28.38 0.31 6.77
C SER A 221 27.32 1.37 6.47
N VAL A 222 26.67 1.85 7.53
CA VAL A 222 25.68 2.94 7.42
C VAL A 222 26.42 4.21 6.99
N ALA A 223 26.17 4.65 5.77
CA ALA A 223 26.74 5.88 5.20
C ALA A 223 25.59 6.76 4.69
N PHE A 224 25.64 8.03 5.00
CA PHE A 224 24.66 9.01 4.53
C PHE A 224 25.28 9.85 3.41
N ASP A 225 24.61 9.92 2.25
CA ASP A 225 25.02 10.73 1.11
C ASP A 225 24.00 11.84 0.87
N TRP A 226 24.43 13.08 1.10
CA TRP A 226 23.57 14.27 0.97
C TRP A 226 23.06 14.49 -0.46
N CYS A 227 23.86 14.15 -1.46
CA CYS A 227 23.48 14.30 -2.87
C CYS A 227 22.34 13.35 -3.22
N ILE A 228 22.47 12.07 -2.83
CA ILE A 228 21.43 11.05 -3.01
C ILE A 228 20.18 11.43 -2.24
N PHE A 229 20.30 11.90 -0.99
CA PHE A 229 19.16 12.36 -0.20
C PHE A 229 18.40 13.47 -0.89
N LYS A 230 19.08 14.48 -1.44
CA LYS A 230 18.44 15.60 -2.14
C LYS A 230 17.72 15.16 -3.40
N GLU A 231 18.29 14.21 -4.16
CA GLU A 231 17.61 13.59 -5.32
C GLU A 231 16.34 12.85 -4.89
N MET A 232 16.42 12.03 -3.84
CA MET A 232 15.29 11.29 -3.30
C MET A 232 14.20 12.22 -2.77
N LEU A 233 14.56 13.27 -2.04
CA LEU A 233 13.61 14.24 -1.49
C LEU A 233 12.87 14.99 -2.60
N GLY A 234 13.59 15.44 -3.62
CA GLY A 234 13.00 16.11 -4.78
C GLY A 234 11.97 15.21 -5.50
N PHE A 235 12.33 13.95 -5.75
CA PHE A 235 11.41 12.99 -6.36
C PHE A 235 10.22 12.66 -5.45
N SER A 236 10.47 12.44 -4.15
CA SER A 236 9.43 12.13 -3.17
C SER A 236 8.43 13.27 -3.03
N GLY A 237 8.88 14.53 -3.11
CA GLY A 237 8.00 15.70 -3.08
C GLY A 237 6.99 15.73 -4.23
N TRP A 238 7.45 15.43 -5.45
CA TRP A 238 6.54 15.31 -6.60
C TRP A 238 5.63 14.09 -6.51
N SER A 239 6.14 12.95 -6.03
CA SER A 239 5.32 11.76 -5.75
C SER A 239 4.28 12.03 -4.66
N PHE A 240 4.63 12.80 -3.63
CA PHE A 240 3.68 13.21 -2.59
C PHE A 240 2.55 14.06 -3.17
N LEU A 241 2.86 15.04 -4.03
CA LEU A 241 1.85 15.85 -4.70
C LEU A 241 0.88 15.01 -5.53
N THR A 242 1.40 14.02 -6.27
CA THR A 242 0.58 13.08 -7.06
C THR A 242 -0.36 12.25 -6.17
N ASN A 243 0.18 11.68 -5.08
CA ASN A 243 -0.62 10.89 -4.14
C ASN A 243 -1.64 11.73 -3.38
N ALA A 244 -1.25 12.95 -2.95
CA ALA A 244 -2.14 13.89 -2.28
C ALA A 244 -3.32 14.30 -3.18
N ASN A 245 -3.06 14.56 -4.47
CA ASN A 245 -4.10 14.85 -5.44
C ASN A 245 -5.12 13.69 -5.56
N GLY A 246 -4.65 12.45 -5.67
CA GLY A 246 -5.54 11.28 -5.72
C GLY A 246 -6.42 11.14 -4.48
N ILE A 247 -5.86 11.40 -3.29
CA ILE A 247 -6.61 11.34 -2.04
C ILE A 247 -7.61 12.50 -1.93
N LEU A 248 -7.20 13.73 -2.28
CA LEU A 248 -8.08 14.89 -2.28
C LEU A 248 -9.27 14.67 -3.22
N ASN A 249 -9.03 14.14 -4.42
CA ASN A 249 -10.11 13.82 -5.35
C ASN A 249 -11.06 12.75 -4.77
N THR A 250 -10.53 11.64 -4.25
CA THR A 250 -11.38 10.59 -3.70
C THR A 250 -12.17 11.05 -2.48
N GLN A 251 -11.50 11.65 -1.50
CA GLN A 251 -12.14 12.08 -0.25
C GLN A 251 -12.94 13.37 -0.43
N GLY A 252 -12.47 14.30 -1.26
CA GLY A 252 -13.18 15.51 -1.58
C GLY A 252 -14.51 15.25 -2.30
N VAL A 253 -14.51 14.39 -3.30
CA VAL A 253 -15.75 13.94 -3.98
C VAL A 253 -16.70 13.25 -3.00
N ASN A 254 -16.21 12.39 -2.11
CA ASN A 254 -17.03 11.78 -1.06
C ASN A 254 -17.67 12.82 -0.14
N MET A 255 -16.92 13.86 0.22
CA MET A 255 -17.42 14.96 1.06
C MET A 255 -18.51 15.79 0.32
N LEU A 256 -18.30 16.10 -0.96
CA LEU A 256 -19.28 16.79 -1.79
C LEU A 256 -20.57 15.97 -1.94
N ILE A 257 -20.44 14.66 -2.24
CA ILE A 257 -21.59 13.76 -2.32
C ILE A 257 -22.36 13.75 -0.99
N ASN A 258 -21.68 13.75 0.14
CA ASN A 258 -22.33 13.76 1.45
C ASN A 258 -23.10 15.08 1.67
N VAL A 259 -22.49 16.22 1.35
CA VAL A 259 -23.09 17.55 1.55
C VAL A 259 -24.30 17.77 0.63
N PHE A 260 -24.22 17.39 -0.64
CA PHE A 260 -25.27 17.67 -1.63
C PHE A 260 -26.33 16.58 -1.76
N PHE A 261 -25.96 15.31 -1.56
CA PHE A 261 -26.85 14.15 -1.79
C PHE A 261 -27.13 13.33 -0.52
N GLY A 262 -26.47 13.68 0.58
CA GLY A 262 -26.70 13.06 1.88
C GLY A 262 -25.98 11.74 2.11
N VAL A 263 -26.17 11.22 3.33
CA VAL A 263 -25.43 10.05 3.85
C VAL A 263 -25.69 8.76 3.07
N THR A 264 -26.92 8.57 2.57
CA THR A 264 -27.32 7.35 1.86
C THR A 264 -26.61 7.18 0.53
N VAL A 265 -26.48 8.27 -0.26
CA VAL A 265 -25.77 8.24 -1.54
C VAL A 265 -24.26 8.10 -1.30
N ASN A 266 -23.73 8.74 -0.26
CA ASN A 266 -22.34 8.59 0.13
C ASN A 266 -22.02 7.15 0.58
N ALA A 267 -22.91 6.48 1.29
CA ALA A 267 -22.78 5.06 1.63
C ALA A 267 -22.70 4.18 0.37
N SER A 268 -23.51 4.46 -0.66
CA SER A 268 -23.48 3.77 -1.95
C SER A 268 -22.14 3.95 -2.67
N ARG A 269 -21.57 5.16 -2.65
CA ARG A 269 -20.25 5.44 -3.19
C ARG A 269 -19.14 4.72 -2.40
N GLY A 270 -19.25 4.67 -1.06
CA GLY A 270 -18.32 3.94 -0.21
C GLY A 270 -18.28 2.43 -0.54
N ILE A 271 -19.43 1.81 -0.75
CA ILE A 271 -19.54 0.40 -1.17
C ILE A 271 -18.89 0.21 -2.55
N SER A 272 -19.19 1.11 -3.49
CA SER A 272 -18.58 1.09 -4.83
C SER A 272 -17.05 1.15 -4.77
N SER A 273 -16.48 2.06 -3.97
CA SER A 273 -15.03 2.18 -3.77
C SER A 273 -14.40 0.92 -3.14
N GLN A 274 -15.13 0.22 -2.27
CA GLN A 274 -14.66 -1.06 -1.71
C GLN A 274 -14.56 -2.15 -2.79
N VAL A 275 -15.58 -2.29 -3.65
CA VAL A 275 -15.58 -3.26 -4.74
C VAL A 275 -14.47 -2.95 -5.73
N GLU A 276 -14.35 -1.70 -6.15
CA GLU A 276 -13.31 -1.21 -7.06
C GLU A 276 -11.91 -1.51 -6.49
N SER A 277 -11.64 -1.16 -5.23
CA SER A 277 -10.36 -1.40 -4.57
C SER A 277 -10.00 -2.88 -4.51
N ALA A 278 -10.99 -3.75 -4.26
CA ALA A 278 -10.79 -5.19 -4.23
C ALA A 278 -10.35 -5.72 -5.61
N VAL A 279 -10.97 -5.25 -6.69
CA VAL A 279 -10.63 -5.66 -8.06
C VAL A 279 -9.28 -5.08 -8.48
N LEU A 280 -9.03 -3.80 -8.19
CA LEU A 280 -7.74 -3.14 -8.50
C LEU A 280 -6.57 -3.80 -7.77
N GLN A 281 -6.78 -4.43 -6.62
CA GLN A 281 -5.73 -5.16 -5.91
C GLN A 281 -5.10 -6.28 -6.76
N PHE A 282 -5.88 -6.94 -7.60
CA PHE A 282 -5.35 -7.96 -8.53
C PHE A 282 -4.49 -7.33 -9.61
N VAL A 283 -4.93 -6.23 -10.19
CA VAL A 283 -4.12 -5.49 -11.19
C VAL A 283 -2.83 -4.94 -10.58
N ASN A 284 -2.90 -4.43 -9.35
CA ASN A 284 -1.72 -3.96 -8.62
C ASN A 284 -0.68 -5.08 -8.40
N ASN A 285 -1.10 -6.32 -8.14
CA ASN A 285 -0.18 -7.45 -8.03
C ASN A 285 0.54 -7.75 -9.35
N PHE A 286 -0.18 -7.69 -10.48
CA PHE A 286 0.42 -7.83 -11.81
C PHE A 286 1.42 -6.70 -12.07
N THR A 287 1.01 -5.47 -11.83
CA THR A 287 1.85 -4.28 -12.00
C THR A 287 3.12 -4.37 -11.13
N MET A 288 3.01 -4.82 -9.89
CA MET A 288 4.13 -5.03 -8.98
C MET A 288 5.17 -6.02 -9.53
N ALA A 289 4.73 -7.03 -10.28
CA ALA A 289 5.64 -7.99 -10.93
C ALA A 289 6.32 -7.42 -12.18
N VAL A 290 5.66 -6.51 -12.91
CA VAL A 290 6.15 -5.92 -14.16
C VAL A 290 7.01 -4.67 -13.94
N ASN A 291 6.67 -3.85 -12.94
CA ASN A 291 7.31 -2.56 -12.68
C ASN A 291 8.85 -2.61 -12.59
N PRO A 292 9.47 -3.56 -11.85
CA PRO A 292 10.93 -3.63 -11.78
C PRO A 292 11.56 -3.85 -13.15
N GLN A 293 10.92 -4.64 -14.01
CA GLN A 293 11.39 -4.92 -15.37
C GLN A 293 11.36 -3.65 -16.25
N ILE A 294 10.28 -2.87 -16.19
CA ILE A 294 10.15 -1.58 -16.90
C ILE A 294 11.27 -0.63 -16.47
N ILE A 295 11.49 -0.48 -15.16
CA ILE A 295 12.52 0.44 -14.63
C ILE A 295 13.93 -0.02 -15.01
N LYS A 296 14.21 -1.32 -14.93
CA LYS A 296 15.51 -1.90 -15.30
C LYS A 296 15.80 -1.76 -16.78
N SER A 297 14.82 -2.02 -17.67
CA SER A 297 14.98 -1.84 -19.11
C SER A 297 15.30 -0.39 -19.46
N TYR A 298 14.63 0.56 -18.80
CA TYR A 298 14.95 1.98 -18.96
C TYR A 298 16.37 2.30 -18.49
N ALA A 299 16.77 1.82 -17.31
CA ALA A 299 18.10 2.05 -16.74
C ALA A 299 19.24 1.44 -17.57
N ALA A 300 18.99 0.31 -18.21
CA ALA A 300 19.90 -0.36 -19.12
C ALA A 300 19.96 0.26 -20.54
N GLY A 301 19.09 1.23 -20.86
CA GLY A 301 19.00 1.85 -22.18
C GLY A 301 18.31 0.98 -23.24
N ASP A 302 17.67 -0.12 -22.86
CA ASP A 302 16.88 -0.97 -23.76
C ASP A 302 15.50 -0.35 -24.02
N ILE A 303 15.48 0.63 -24.93
CA ILE A 303 14.25 1.36 -25.27
C ILE A 303 13.23 0.47 -25.98
N GLN A 304 13.68 -0.48 -26.79
CA GLN A 304 12.77 -1.39 -27.49
C GLN A 304 12.11 -2.40 -26.56
N GLY A 305 12.87 -2.95 -25.62
CA GLY A 305 12.34 -3.79 -24.54
C GLY A 305 11.36 -3.03 -23.67
N LEU A 306 11.69 -1.78 -23.32
CA LEU A 306 10.82 -0.88 -22.55
C LEU A 306 9.45 -0.69 -23.22
N TYR A 307 9.41 -0.28 -24.51
CA TYR A 307 8.14 -0.12 -25.24
C TYR A 307 7.34 -1.42 -25.29
N THR A 308 8.02 -2.53 -25.51
CA THR A 308 7.38 -3.85 -25.55
C THR A 308 6.73 -4.19 -24.20
N LEU A 309 7.43 -3.91 -23.08
CA LEU A 309 6.91 -4.15 -21.72
C LEU A 309 5.73 -3.24 -21.39
N ILE A 310 5.79 -1.95 -21.77
CA ILE A 310 4.68 -1.01 -21.56
C ILE A 310 3.43 -1.48 -22.31
N CYS A 311 3.54 -1.76 -23.61
CA CYS A 311 2.39 -2.17 -24.42
C CYS A 311 1.81 -3.52 -23.96
N ARG A 312 2.66 -4.51 -23.67
CA ARG A 312 2.22 -5.81 -23.17
C ARG A 312 1.64 -5.69 -21.77
N GLY A 313 2.28 -4.91 -20.90
CA GLY A 313 1.80 -4.66 -19.54
C GLY A 313 0.41 -4.04 -19.53
N ALA A 314 0.19 -2.99 -20.31
CA ALA A 314 -1.11 -2.35 -20.49
C ALA A 314 -2.17 -3.35 -21.01
N LYS A 315 -1.81 -4.12 -22.06
CA LYS A 315 -2.71 -5.11 -22.66
C LYS A 315 -3.09 -6.22 -21.67
N PHE A 316 -2.14 -6.76 -20.94
CA PHE A 316 -2.42 -7.81 -19.95
C PHE A 316 -3.19 -7.27 -18.75
N ALA A 317 -2.88 -6.07 -18.26
CA ALA A 317 -3.65 -5.42 -17.20
C ALA A 317 -5.11 -5.22 -17.62
N TYR A 318 -5.33 -4.73 -18.84
CA TYR A 318 -6.67 -4.57 -19.43
C TYR A 318 -7.43 -5.91 -19.47
N PHE A 319 -6.83 -6.97 -20.03
CA PHE A 319 -7.50 -8.27 -20.12
C PHE A 319 -7.77 -8.89 -18.74
N ALA A 320 -6.82 -8.79 -17.81
CA ALA A 320 -7.01 -9.27 -16.45
C ALA A 320 -8.19 -8.56 -15.78
N MET A 321 -8.23 -7.22 -15.91
CA MET A 321 -9.32 -6.41 -15.39
C MET A 321 -10.66 -6.74 -16.07
N PHE A 322 -10.67 -6.84 -17.41
CA PHE A 322 -11.87 -7.11 -18.19
C PHE A 322 -12.51 -8.45 -17.83
N ILE A 323 -11.70 -9.53 -17.71
CA ILE A 323 -12.19 -10.86 -17.32
C ILE A 323 -12.83 -10.85 -15.94
N MET A 324 -12.29 -10.06 -15.01
CA MET A 324 -12.85 -9.94 -13.66
C MET A 324 -14.07 -9.04 -13.61
N VAL A 325 -14.02 -7.91 -14.29
CA VAL A 325 -15.06 -6.87 -14.22
C VAL A 325 -16.32 -7.28 -14.99
N LEU A 326 -16.17 -7.92 -16.15
CA LEU A 326 -17.31 -8.28 -16.99
C LEU A 326 -18.39 -9.07 -16.23
N PRO A 327 -18.08 -10.21 -15.56
CA PRO A 327 -19.10 -10.94 -14.79
C PRO A 327 -19.62 -10.14 -13.59
N LEU A 328 -18.76 -9.33 -12.94
CA LEU A 328 -19.17 -8.49 -11.80
C LEU A 328 -20.15 -7.40 -12.22
N VAL A 329 -19.96 -6.77 -13.38
CA VAL A 329 -20.87 -5.75 -13.92
C VAL A 329 -22.22 -6.37 -14.32
N CYS A 330 -22.20 -7.55 -14.95
CA CYS A 330 -23.43 -8.25 -15.33
C CYS A 330 -24.26 -8.70 -14.11
N GLU A 331 -23.60 -9.25 -13.09
CA GLU A 331 -24.21 -9.85 -11.91
C GLU A 331 -24.14 -8.94 -10.67
N THR A 332 -23.90 -7.63 -10.84
CA THR A 332 -23.78 -6.67 -9.73
C THR A 332 -24.97 -6.75 -8.76
N PRO A 333 -26.25 -6.79 -9.20
CA PRO A 333 -27.38 -6.86 -8.27
C PRO A 333 -27.36 -8.12 -7.41
N TYR A 334 -27.06 -9.28 -8.01
CA TYR A 334 -26.94 -10.55 -7.31
C TYR A 334 -25.76 -10.55 -6.32
N MET A 335 -24.60 -10.14 -6.77
CA MET A 335 -23.40 -10.04 -5.93
C MET A 335 -23.65 -9.16 -4.70
N LEU A 336 -24.24 -7.99 -4.89
CA LEU A 336 -24.56 -7.08 -3.78
C LEU A 336 -25.61 -7.66 -2.83
N SER A 337 -26.62 -8.37 -3.34
CA SER A 337 -27.63 -9.00 -2.50
C SER A 337 -27.08 -10.14 -1.64
N VAL A 338 -26.09 -10.89 -2.14
CA VAL A 338 -25.39 -11.95 -1.39
C VAL A 338 -24.45 -11.35 -0.34
N TRP A 339 -23.80 -10.21 -0.67
CA TRP A 339 -22.83 -9.60 0.22
C TRP A 339 -23.45 -8.71 1.29
N LEU A 340 -24.44 -7.90 0.91
CA LEU A 340 -25.08 -6.91 1.79
C LEU A 340 -26.49 -7.38 2.21
N THR A 341 -26.80 -7.23 3.49
CA THR A 341 -28.16 -7.51 4.01
C THR A 341 -29.18 -6.52 3.43
N ILE A 342 -28.79 -5.26 3.26
CA ILE A 342 -29.58 -4.19 2.66
C ILE A 342 -28.70 -3.47 1.65
N VAL A 343 -29.16 -3.38 0.40
CA VAL A 343 -28.46 -2.66 -0.68
C VAL A 343 -29.02 -1.24 -0.74
N PRO A 344 -28.19 -0.21 -0.44
CA PRO A 344 -28.65 1.18 -0.54
C PRO A 344 -29.04 1.55 -1.98
N PRO A 345 -29.94 2.53 -2.18
CA PRO A 345 -30.33 2.98 -3.51
C PRO A 345 -29.13 3.49 -4.30
N HIS A 346 -29.14 3.27 -5.61
CA HIS A 346 -28.06 3.65 -6.55
C HIS A 346 -26.73 2.89 -6.41
N THR A 347 -26.53 2.02 -5.41
CA THR A 347 -25.29 1.27 -5.20
C THR A 347 -24.89 0.45 -6.44
N VAL A 348 -25.87 -0.20 -7.10
CA VAL A 348 -25.64 -1.01 -8.31
C VAL A 348 -24.98 -0.18 -9.41
N ILE A 349 -25.55 0.99 -9.71
CA ILE A 349 -25.05 1.89 -10.77
C ILE A 349 -23.66 2.42 -10.41
N PHE A 350 -23.43 2.84 -9.16
CA PHE A 350 -22.13 3.30 -8.70
C PHE A 350 -21.06 2.22 -8.85
N VAL A 351 -21.35 0.97 -8.46
CA VAL A 351 -20.43 -0.16 -8.60
C VAL A 351 -20.13 -0.44 -10.06
N GLN A 352 -21.14 -0.49 -10.92
CA GLN A 352 -20.96 -0.74 -12.35
C GLN A 352 -20.11 0.33 -13.01
N LEU A 353 -20.38 1.62 -12.76
CA LEU A 353 -19.62 2.73 -13.30
C LEU A 353 -18.17 2.74 -12.81
N SER A 354 -17.92 2.51 -11.50
CA SER A 354 -16.58 2.45 -10.96
C SER A 354 -15.76 1.29 -11.53
N LEU A 355 -16.39 0.12 -11.69
CA LEU A 355 -15.72 -1.03 -12.30
C LEU A 355 -15.36 -0.79 -13.77
N ILE A 356 -16.26 -0.16 -14.53
CA ILE A 356 -16.00 0.20 -15.93
C ILE A 356 -14.87 1.23 -16.01
N LEU A 357 -14.87 2.26 -15.15
CA LEU A 357 -13.81 3.25 -15.08
C LEU A 357 -12.46 2.59 -14.78
N GLY A 358 -12.42 1.67 -13.81
CA GLY A 358 -11.21 0.93 -13.45
C GLY A 358 -10.57 0.13 -14.61
N ILE A 359 -11.37 -0.32 -15.61
CA ILE A 359 -10.84 -0.96 -16.83
C ILE A 359 -9.99 0.03 -17.64
N PHE A 360 -10.39 1.28 -17.72
CA PHE A 360 -9.63 2.31 -18.44
C PHE A 360 -8.41 2.76 -17.65
N ASP A 361 -8.52 2.91 -16.33
CA ASP A 361 -7.43 3.35 -15.47
C ASP A 361 -6.25 2.38 -15.48
N CYS A 362 -6.51 1.07 -15.52
CA CYS A 362 -5.46 0.06 -15.49
C CYS A 362 -4.53 0.10 -16.72
N ILE A 363 -4.96 0.65 -17.85
CA ILE A 363 -4.13 0.84 -19.03
C ILE A 363 -2.99 1.83 -18.76
N GLY A 364 -3.24 2.83 -17.91
CA GLY A 364 -2.28 3.87 -17.55
C GLY A 364 -1.14 3.39 -16.64
N PHE A 365 -1.28 2.29 -15.91
CA PHE A 365 -0.32 1.87 -14.89
C PHE A 365 1.09 1.61 -15.40
N SER A 366 1.22 0.91 -16.53
CA SER A 366 2.53 0.64 -17.15
C SER A 366 3.18 1.92 -17.68
N SER A 367 2.39 2.84 -18.25
CA SER A 367 2.87 4.15 -18.71
C SER A 367 3.31 5.04 -17.56
N TYR A 368 2.56 5.03 -16.44
CA TYR A 368 2.96 5.72 -15.22
C TYR A 368 4.30 5.22 -14.70
N THR A 369 4.50 3.89 -14.65
CA THR A 369 5.78 3.29 -14.23
C THR A 369 6.93 3.71 -15.13
N ALA A 370 6.72 3.78 -16.44
CA ALA A 370 7.75 4.27 -17.38
C ALA A 370 8.06 5.75 -17.11
N CYS A 371 7.07 6.58 -16.83
CA CYS A 371 7.27 7.97 -16.45
C CYS A 371 8.07 8.08 -15.13
N MET A 372 7.75 7.25 -14.14
CA MET A 372 8.52 7.15 -12.88
C MET A 372 9.98 6.74 -13.14
N ALA A 373 10.23 5.79 -14.06
CA ALA A 373 11.57 5.33 -14.40
C ALA A 373 12.48 6.45 -14.90
N THR A 374 11.95 7.43 -15.65
CA THR A 374 12.73 8.59 -16.13
C THR A 374 13.25 9.49 -15.01
N GLY A 375 12.62 9.46 -13.85
CA GLY A 375 12.90 10.37 -12.72
C GLY A 375 12.36 11.79 -12.91
N ARG A 376 11.80 12.13 -14.09
CA ARG A 376 11.28 13.46 -14.43
C ARG A 376 9.76 13.51 -14.31
N ILE A 377 9.24 13.26 -13.09
CA ILE A 377 7.80 13.20 -12.84
C ILE A 377 7.14 14.57 -12.62
N ARG A 378 7.92 15.65 -12.62
CA ARG A 378 7.42 17.01 -12.33
C ARG A 378 6.23 17.41 -13.22
N LEU A 379 6.40 17.28 -14.54
CA LEU A 379 5.33 17.65 -15.49
C LEU A 379 4.08 16.79 -15.27
N TYR A 380 4.26 15.49 -15.10
CA TYR A 380 3.16 14.56 -14.81
C TYR A 380 2.40 14.95 -13.54
N SER A 381 3.11 15.21 -12.45
CA SER A 381 2.51 15.60 -11.16
C SER A 381 1.77 16.93 -11.25
N ILE A 382 2.34 17.93 -11.96
CA ILE A 382 1.68 19.23 -12.18
C ILE A 382 0.42 19.06 -13.03
N THR A 383 0.49 18.31 -14.13
CA THR A 383 -0.67 18.06 -15.00
C THR A 383 -1.80 17.40 -14.23
N LEU A 384 -1.49 16.37 -13.44
CA LEU A 384 -2.49 15.71 -12.59
C LEU A 384 -3.07 16.65 -11.52
N ALA A 385 -2.25 17.51 -10.91
CA ALA A 385 -2.72 18.48 -9.92
C ALA A 385 -3.67 19.51 -10.56
N ILE A 386 -3.38 19.96 -11.78
CA ILE A 386 -4.25 20.88 -12.53
C ILE A 386 -5.57 20.18 -12.90
N ILE A 387 -5.51 18.94 -13.43
CA ILE A 387 -6.72 18.16 -13.77
C ILE A 387 -7.58 17.95 -12.53
N GLY A 388 -6.98 17.51 -11.43
CA GLY A 388 -7.72 17.29 -10.19
C GLY A 388 -8.31 18.57 -9.58
N ALA A 389 -7.61 19.70 -9.72
CA ALA A 389 -8.15 21.00 -9.30
C ALA A 389 -9.33 21.48 -10.17
N LEU A 390 -9.35 21.09 -11.46
CA LEU A 390 -10.47 21.36 -12.36
C LEU A 390 -11.64 20.38 -12.17
N GLU A 391 -11.35 19.15 -11.82
CA GLU A 391 -12.36 18.11 -11.57
C GLU A 391 -13.25 18.48 -10.36
N PHE A 392 -12.64 19.02 -9.30
CA PHE A 392 -13.32 19.37 -8.06
C PHE A 392 -14.52 20.34 -8.23
N PRO A 393 -14.44 21.45 -8.98
CA PRO A 393 -15.59 22.32 -9.23
C PRO A 393 -16.59 21.77 -10.26
N LEU A 394 -16.23 20.72 -11.02
CA LEU A 394 -17.12 20.07 -12.00
C LEU A 394 -17.94 18.92 -11.39
N THR A 395 -17.59 18.48 -10.18
CA THR A 395 -18.27 17.42 -9.42
C THR A 395 -19.31 17.99 -8.48
#